data_a36e0bad842789ca9cff56e343a9e9ab
#
_entry.id   a36e0bad842789ca9cff56e343a9e9ab
#
_cell.length_a   1.000
_cell.length_b   1.000
_cell.length_c   1.000
_cell.angle_alpha   90.00
_cell.angle_beta   90.00
_cell.angle_gamma   90.00
#
_symmetry.space_group_name_H-M   'P 1'
#
loop_
_entity.id
_entity.type
_entity.pdbx_description
1 polymer ?
#
loop_
_entity_poly.entity_id
_entity_poly.type
_entity_poly.pdbx_seq_one_letter_code
_entity_poly.pdbx_strand_id
1 'polypeptide(L)'
;MITGLRTEPRAAMVGVQRLPLSPTESKVLQLIINAGDTPISRFQIEREIYGASGRKSNTVEVTICRLRQKLAQHGYHINATRSRGYTISQAGAA
;
A
#
# COMPACT_ATOMS: atom_id res chain seq x y z
N MET A 1 -7.53 -2.51 12.19
CA MET A 1 -8.32 -2.36 10.97
C MET A 1 -8.44 -0.90 10.63
N ILE A 2 -8.20 -0.53 9.38
CA ILE A 2 -8.37 0.86 8.94
C ILE A 2 -9.77 1.06 8.38
N THR A 3 -10.26 2.28 8.49
CA THR A 3 -11.58 2.65 7.97
C THR A 3 -11.48 3.87 7.08
N GLY A 4 -12.45 4.03 6.18
CA GLY A 4 -12.52 5.20 5.31
C GLY A 4 -11.53 5.20 4.17
N LEU A 5 -10.81 4.10 3.93
CA LEU A 5 -9.86 4.00 2.83
C LEU A 5 -10.25 2.85 1.92
N ARG A 6 -10.42 3.15 0.64
CA ARG A 6 -10.70 2.16 -0.40
C ARG A 6 -9.77 2.37 -1.58
N THR A 7 -9.54 1.33 -2.34
CA THR A 7 -8.71 1.43 -3.54
C THR A 7 -9.55 1.27 -4.80
N GLU A 8 -9.16 2.01 -5.83
CA GLU A 8 -9.67 1.90 -7.18
C GLU A 8 -8.48 1.69 -8.11
N PRO A 9 -8.70 1.30 -9.38
CA PRO A 9 -7.58 0.99 -10.27
C PRO A 9 -6.54 2.11 -10.42
N ARG A 10 -6.93 3.36 -10.24
CA ARG A 10 -6.02 4.49 -10.37
C ARG A 10 -6.18 5.51 -9.26
N ALA A 11 -6.71 5.11 -8.13
CA ALA A 11 -6.97 6.06 -7.06
C ALA A 11 -7.15 5.35 -5.74
N ALA A 12 -7.03 6.10 -4.68
CA ALA A 12 -7.50 5.72 -3.36
C ALA A 12 -8.61 6.69 -2.97
N MET A 13 -9.64 6.17 -2.32
CA MET A 13 -10.72 7.00 -1.78
C MET A 13 -10.54 7.12 -0.28
N VAL A 14 -10.30 8.34 0.18
CA VAL A 14 -10.21 8.66 1.60
C VAL A 14 -11.49 9.38 1.96
N GLY A 15 -12.46 8.62 2.48
CA GLY A 15 -13.80 9.15 2.67
C GLY A 15 -14.41 9.55 1.33
N VAL A 16 -14.71 10.83 1.17
CA VAL A 16 -15.24 11.36 -0.10
C VAL A 16 -14.14 11.94 -0.99
N GLN A 17 -12.92 11.97 -0.52
CA GLN A 17 -11.81 12.58 -1.24
C GLN A 17 -11.09 11.52 -2.09
N ARG A 18 -10.86 11.85 -3.35
CA ARG A 18 -10.16 10.97 -4.27
C ARG A 18 -8.68 11.35 -4.31
N LEU A 19 -7.83 10.37 -4.05
CA LEU A 19 -6.38 10.52 -4.10
C LEU A 19 -5.85 9.81 -5.34
N PRO A 20 -5.36 10.54 -6.36
CA PRO A 20 -4.88 9.90 -7.57
C PRO A 20 -3.65 9.03 -7.31
N LEU A 21 -3.67 7.83 -7.86
CA LEU A 21 -2.56 6.88 -7.77
C LEU A 21 -2.26 6.33 -9.16
N SER A 22 -1.00 5.92 -9.36
CA SER A 22 -0.68 5.11 -10.54
C SER A 22 -1.31 3.72 -10.37
N PRO A 23 -1.49 2.97 -11.46
CA PRO A 23 -2.02 1.60 -11.35
C PRO A 23 -1.18 0.72 -10.43
N THR A 24 0.14 0.86 -10.45
CA THR A 24 1.03 0.09 -9.57
C THR A 24 0.84 0.48 -8.12
N GLU A 25 0.77 1.78 -7.83
CA GLU A 25 0.53 2.26 -6.48
C GLU A 25 -0.80 1.74 -5.93
N SER A 26 -1.84 1.80 -6.76
CA SER A 26 -3.16 1.31 -6.36
C SER A 26 -3.14 -0.18 -6.06
N LYS A 27 -2.47 -0.97 -6.91
CA LYS A 27 -2.36 -2.41 -6.71
C LYS A 27 -1.63 -2.75 -5.42
N VAL A 28 -0.49 -2.11 -5.17
CA VAL A 28 0.29 -2.33 -3.96
C VAL A 28 -0.53 -1.97 -2.72
N LEU A 29 -1.19 -0.82 -2.75
CA LEU A 29 -2.01 -0.38 -1.63
C LEU A 29 -3.14 -1.37 -1.36
N GLN A 30 -3.81 -1.85 -2.41
CA GLN A 30 -4.88 -2.82 -2.26
C GLN A 30 -4.39 -4.11 -1.60
N LEU A 31 -3.22 -4.60 -2.00
CA LEU A 31 -2.65 -5.81 -1.43
C LEU A 31 -2.36 -5.63 0.06
N ILE A 32 -1.84 -4.48 0.45
CA ILE A 32 -1.53 -4.20 1.85
C ILE A 32 -2.83 -4.11 2.67
N ILE A 33 -3.84 -3.42 2.15
CA ILE A 33 -5.12 -3.30 2.83
C ILE A 33 -5.79 -4.67 3.00
N ASN A 34 -5.78 -5.49 1.95
CA ASN A 34 -6.41 -6.80 1.98
C ASN A 34 -5.72 -7.76 2.95
N ALA A 35 -4.43 -7.56 3.18
CA ALA A 35 -3.70 -8.38 4.14
C ALA A 35 -4.07 -8.05 5.59
N GLY A 36 -4.68 -6.90 5.83
CA GLY A 36 -5.13 -6.50 7.17
C GLY A 36 -3.96 -6.31 8.12
N ASP A 37 -4.04 -6.94 9.28
CA ASP A 37 -2.99 -6.85 10.29
C ASP A 37 -1.82 -7.79 10.01
N THR A 38 -1.96 -8.68 9.03
CA THR A 38 -0.90 -9.61 8.65
C THR A 38 0.05 -8.90 7.69
N PRO A 39 1.35 -8.85 7.98
CA PRO A 39 2.30 -8.22 7.05
C PRO A 39 2.34 -8.97 5.72
N ILE A 40 2.39 -8.22 4.63
CA ILE A 40 2.58 -8.79 3.30
C ILE A 40 4.02 -8.53 2.89
N SER A 41 4.73 -9.59 2.50
CA SER A 41 6.14 -9.47 2.18
C SER A 41 6.35 -8.80 0.83
N ARG A 42 7.56 -8.26 0.65
CA ARG A 42 7.96 -7.69 -0.62
C ARG A 42 7.83 -8.71 -1.75
N PHE A 43 8.19 -9.96 -1.49
CA PHE A 43 8.07 -11.03 -2.48
C PHE A 43 6.63 -11.26 -2.91
N GLN A 44 5.71 -11.26 -1.95
CA GLN A 44 4.31 -11.43 -2.25
C GLN A 44 3.79 -10.28 -3.12
N ILE A 45 4.19 -9.06 -2.80
CA ILE A 45 3.82 -7.89 -3.59
C ILE A 45 4.39 -8.00 -5.00
N GLU A 46 5.66 -8.36 -5.12
CA GLU A 46 6.30 -8.51 -6.43
C GLU A 46 5.61 -9.57 -7.28
N ARG A 47 5.23 -10.70 -6.68
CA ARG A 47 4.54 -11.76 -7.40
C ARG A 47 3.19 -11.30 -7.93
N GLU A 48 2.47 -10.53 -7.15
CA GLU A 48 1.16 -10.03 -7.57
C GLU A 48 1.26 -8.98 -8.68
N ILE A 49 2.34 -8.21 -8.69
CA ILE A 49 2.53 -7.17 -9.70
C ILE A 49 3.14 -7.72 -10.98
N TYR A 50 4.17 -8.56 -10.85
CA TYR A 50 4.96 -9.02 -11.99
C TYR A 50 4.71 -10.48 -12.36
N GLY A 51 3.99 -11.21 -11.53
CA GLY A 51 3.76 -12.62 -11.77
C GLY A 51 5.05 -13.42 -11.68
N ALA A 52 5.11 -14.51 -12.43
CA ALA A 52 6.23 -15.43 -12.39
C ALA A 52 7.49 -14.90 -13.08
N SER A 53 7.42 -13.77 -13.78
CA SER A 53 8.56 -13.26 -14.53
C SER A 53 9.65 -12.65 -13.64
N GLY A 54 9.36 -12.42 -12.37
CA GLY A 54 10.38 -12.11 -11.38
C GLY A 54 11.30 -10.94 -11.71
N ARG A 55 10.76 -9.81 -12.09
CA ARG A 55 11.59 -8.64 -12.32
C ARG A 55 12.19 -8.18 -11.00
N LYS A 56 13.50 -8.26 -10.92
CA LYS A 56 14.22 -7.70 -9.80
C LYS A 56 14.37 -6.20 -10.01
N SER A 57 13.53 -5.43 -9.35
CA SER A 57 13.69 -3.99 -9.37
C SER A 57 13.27 -3.46 -8.01
N ASN A 58 13.68 -2.26 -7.72
CA ASN A 58 13.28 -1.59 -6.48
C ASN A 58 11.89 -0.93 -6.61
N THR A 59 11.09 -1.36 -7.56
CA THR A 59 9.79 -0.74 -7.84
C THR A 59 8.87 -0.79 -6.63
N VAL A 60 8.87 -1.89 -5.90
CA VAL A 60 8.04 -2.00 -4.69
C VAL A 60 8.45 -0.95 -3.67
N GLU A 61 9.75 -0.82 -3.41
CA GLU A 61 10.25 0.14 -2.44
C GLU A 61 9.93 1.58 -2.84
N VAL A 62 10.12 1.91 -4.11
CA VAL A 62 9.81 3.24 -4.64
C VAL A 62 8.30 3.51 -4.53
N THR A 63 7.48 2.51 -4.87
CA THR A 63 6.03 2.63 -4.78
C THR A 63 5.58 2.85 -3.35
N ILE A 64 6.15 2.09 -2.40
CA ILE A 64 5.83 2.25 -0.99
C ILE A 64 6.21 3.65 -0.51
N CYS A 65 7.37 4.16 -0.93
CA CYS A 65 7.81 5.50 -0.56
C CYS A 65 6.81 6.55 -1.04
N ARG A 66 6.36 6.43 -2.28
CA ARG A 66 5.37 7.37 -2.84
C ARG A 66 4.03 7.28 -2.14
N LEU A 67 3.58 6.05 -1.85
CA LEU A 67 2.34 5.85 -1.11
C LEU A 67 2.42 6.46 0.28
N ARG A 68 3.55 6.29 0.97
CA ARG A 68 3.75 6.89 2.28
C ARG A 68 3.56 8.40 2.25
N GLN A 69 4.15 9.05 1.26
CA GLN A 69 4.04 10.50 1.13
C GLN A 69 2.61 10.94 0.88
N LYS A 70 1.90 10.22 0.02
CA LYS A 70 0.53 10.57 -0.32
C LYS A 70 -0.43 10.29 0.83
N LEU A 71 -0.27 9.17 1.50
CA LEU A 71 -1.20 8.75 2.55
C LEU A 71 -0.96 9.46 3.88
N ALA A 72 0.26 9.89 4.15
CA ALA A 72 0.58 10.58 5.40
C ALA A 72 -0.29 11.83 5.60
N GLN A 73 -0.60 12.52 4.51
CA GLN A 73 -1.44 13.71 4.56
C GLN A 73 -2.87 13.40 5.01
N HIS A 74 -3.27 12.16 4.90
CA HIS A 74 -4.62 11.71 5.24
C HIS A 74 -4.64 10.85 6.50
N GLY A 75 -3.53 10.76 7.21
CA GLY A 75 -3.46 10.03 8.47
C GLY A 75 -3.27 8.53 8.35
N TYR A 76 -2.86 8.03 7.19
CA TYR A 76 -2.58 6.61 7.01
C TYR A 76 -1.08 6.41 6.87
N HIS A 77 -0.57 5.34 7.49
CA HIS A 77 0.86 5.03 7.50
C HIS A 77 1.11 3.61 7.08
N ILE A 78 2.10 3.43 6.19
CA ILE A 78 2.57 2.10 5.81
C ILE A 78 3.78 1.81 6.68
N ASN A 79 3.71 0.71 7.42
CA ASN A 79 4.75 0.30 8.35
C ASN A 79 5.54 -0.85 7.74
N ALA A 80 6.86 -0.76 7.83
CA ALA A 80 7.74 -1.85 7.41
C ALA A 80 8.18 -2.61 8.66
N THR A 81 7.88 -3.91 8.68
CA THR A 81 8.31 -4.79 9.76
C THR A 81 9.47 -5.61 9.25
N ARG A 82 10.59 -5.57 9.94
CA ARG A 82 11.77 -6.34 9.56
C ARG A 82 11.41 -7.80 9.38
N SER A 83 11.79 -8.36 8.25
CA SER A 83 11.62 -9.77 7.91
C SER A 83 10.19 -10.22 7.67
N ARG A 84 9.19 -9.37 7.92
CA ARG A 84 7.79 -9.78 7.76
C ARG A 84 7.10 -9.09 6.61
N GLY A 85 7.39 -7.82 6.36
CA GLY A 85 6.80 -7.09 5.26
C GLY A 85 6.11 -5.80 5.68
N TYR A 86 5.03 -5.48 4.99
CA TYR A 86 4.36 -4.20 5.14
C TYR A 86 2.95 -4.36 5.69
N THR A 87 2.57 -3.43 6.54
CA THR A 87 1.20 -3.29 7.03
C THR A 87 0.79 -1.83 6.87
N ILE A 88 -0.51 -1.57 6.97
CA ILE A 88 -1.01 -0.21 6.97
C ILE A 88 -1.78 0.04 8.25
N SER A 89 -1.59 1.23 8.80
CA SER A 89 -2.31 1.66 10.00
C SER A 89 -2.86 3.06 9.79
N GLN A 90 -3.93 3.36 10.50
CA GLN A 90 -4.49 4.69 10.53
C GLN A 90 -3.94 5.41 11.75
N ALA A 91 -3.48 6.65 11.56
CA ALA A 91 -3.03 7.46 12.67
C ALA A 91 -4.19 7.56 13.65
N GLY A 92 -3.94 7.17 14.89
CA GLY A 92 -4.98 7.18 15.88
C GLY A 92 -5.62 8.56 15.96
N ALA A 93 -6.92 8.60 15.81
CA ALA A 93 -7.65 9.78 16.18
C ALA A 93 -7.51 9.89 17.68
N ALA A 94 -6.53 10.63 18.07
CA ALA A 94 -6.28 10.83 19.49
C ALA A 94 -7.52 11.43 20.13
#